data_55867dba77a5cd7366fdabb245a2f2a4
#
_entry.id   55867dba77a5cd7366fdabb245a2f2a4
#
_cell.length_a   1.000
_cell.length_b   1.000
_cell.length_c   1.000
_cell.angle_alpha   90.00
_cell.angle_beta   90.00
_cell.angle_gamma   90.00
#
_symmetry.space_group_name_H-M   'P 1'
#
loop_
_entity.id
_entity.type
_entity.pdbx_description
1 polymer ?
#
loop_
_entity_poly.entity_id
_entity_poly.type
_entity_poly.pdbx_seq_one_letter_code
_entity_poly.pdbx_strand_id
1 'polypeptide(L)'
;MLFVRGRGGGTELTGTLYERGEQAPDFKGTPDEDAAYVWVCDEFYEVESGGVQETVAGRTINVAFESPMPRGFDTRETALDAAKEHVRTQFARIGIDPDEVEVEVLKAEPQPDL
;
A
#
# COMPACT_ATOMS: atom_id res chain seq x y z
N MET A 1 5.08 13.26 3.94
CA MET A 1 4.65 11.85 3.92
C MET A 1 3.15 11.77 3.65
N LEU A 2 2.78 10.91 2.74
CA LEU A 2 1.39 10.67 2.40
C LEU A 2 1.04 9.21 2.64
N PHE A 3 -0.21 8.95 3.02
CA PHE A 3 -0.75 7.60 3.09
C PHE A 3 -1.74 7.41 1.95
N VAL A 4 -1.68 6.27 1.30
CA VAL A 4 -2.66 5.89 0.29
C VAL A 4 -3.38 4.65 0.82
N ARG A 5 -4.68 4.82 1.06
CA ARG A 5 -5.51 3.79 1.69
C ARG A 5 -6.61 3.34 0.75
N GLY A 6 -6.72 2.03 0.58
CA GLY A 6 -7.82 1.41 -0.14
C GLY A 6 -8.75 0.67 0.80
N ARG A 7 -10.05 0.70 0.50
CA ARG A 7 -11.08 -0.03 1.23
C ARG A 7 -12.00 -0.74 0.25
N GLY A 8 -12.29 -1.97 0.53
CA GLY A 8 -13.21 -2.76 -0.26
C GLY A 8 -13.53 -4.09 0.42
N GLY A 9 -14.77 -4.57 0.27
CA GLY A 9 -15.18 -5.86 0.82
C GLY A 9 -15.03 -6.02 2.33
N GLY A 10 -15.00 -4.92 3.08
CA GLY A 10 -14.77 -4.94 4.52
C GLY A 10 -13.29 -4.99 4.91
N THR A 11 -12.40 -4.89 3.97
CA THR A 11 -10.94 -4.95 4.16
C THR A 11 -10.29 -3.60 3.80
N GLU A 12 -9.16 -3.32 4.41
CA GLU A 12 -8.42 -2.09 4.23
C GLU A 12 -6.93 -2.38 4.02
N LEU A 13 -6.29 -1.61 3.13
CA LEU A 13 -4.85 -1.66 2.91
C LEU A 13 -4.32 -0.23 2.83
N THR A 14 -3.30 0.07 3.61
CA THR A 14 -2.66 1.39 3.62
C THR A 14 -1.17 1.26 3.33
N GLY A 15 -0.69 2.03 2.36
CA GLY A 15 0.72 2.17 2.10
C GLY A 15 1.19 3.58 2.39
N THR A 16 2.50 3.78 2.38
CA THR A 16 3.13 5.07 2.69
C THR A 16 3.96 5.56 1.53
N LEU A 17 3.77 6.82 1.18
CA LEU A 17 4.58 7.51 0.19
C LEU A 17 5.47 8.53 0.90
N TYR A 18 6.77 8.25 0.90
CA TYR A 18 7.78 9.13 1.50
C TYR A 18 8.26 10.14 0.47
N GLU A 19 8.46 11.37 0.90
CA GLU A 19 9.04 12.44 0.10
C GLU A 19 10.55 12.53 0.36
N ARG A 20 11.28 13.14 -0.57
CA ARG A 20 12.72 13.34 -0.42
C ARG A 20 13.04 14.06 0.90
N GLY A 21 14.00 13.53 1.64
CA GLY A 21 14.41 14.07 2.94
C GLY A 21 13.72 13.42 4.12
N GLU A 22 12.64 12.67 3.90
CA GLU A 22 12.02 11.86 4.93
C GLU A 22 12.74 10.52 5.03
N GLN A 23 13.02 10.08 6.25
CA GLN A 23 13.62 8.77 6.44
C GLN A 23 12.53 7.69 6.42
N ALA A 24 12.59 6.86 5.39
CA ALA A 24 11.83 5.62 5.40
C ALA A 24 12.56 4.65 6.33
N PRO A 25 11.91 4.16 7.41
CA PRO A 25 12.57 3.26 8.34
C PRO A 25 12.96 1.95 7.64
N ASP A 26 14.15 1.46 7.96
CA ASP A 26 14.68 0.14 7.55
C ASP A 26 14.90 -0.09 6.05
N PHE A 27 15.09 0.97 5.27
CA PHE A 27 15.37 0.82 3.83
C PHE A 27 16.87 0.80 3.54
N LYS A 28 17.50 -0.26 3.92
CA LYS A 28 18.88 -0.52 3.52
C LYS A 28 18.87 -1.11 2.11
N GLY A 29 19.58 -0.47 1.19
CA GLY A 29 19.73 -0.98 -0.17
C GLY A 29 18.55 -0.70 -1.09
N THR A 30 17.83 0.40 -0.88
CA THR A 30 16.82 0.87 -1.82
C THR A 30 17.48 1.11 -3.17
N PRO A 31 17.00 0.49 -4.27
CA PRO A 31 17.65 0.66 -5.57
C PRO A 31 17.59 2.08 -6.12
N ASP A 32 16.74 2.93 -5.57
CA ASP A 32 16.53 4.30 -6.03
C ASP A 32 16.84 5.32 -4.93
N GLU A 33 18.08 5.36 -4.47
CA GLU A 33 18.52 6.30 -3.44
C GLU A 33 18.29 7.77 -3.82
N ASP A 34 18.31 8.06 -5.14
CA ASP A 34 18.10 9.40 -5.68
C ASP A 34 16.64 9.72 -6.00
N ALA A 35 15.72 8.81 -5.74
CA ALA A 35 14.32 9.02 -6.02
C ALA A 35 13.74 10.16 -5.17
N ALA A 36 12.89 10.99 -5.76
CA ALA A 36 12.22 12.07 -5.04
C ALA A 36 11.11 11.54 -4.14
N TYR A 37 10.51 10.41 -4.51
CA TYR A 37 9.41 9.77 -3.78
C TYR A 37 9.66 8.28 -3.68
N VAL A 38 9.33 7.68 -2.53
CA VAL A 38 9.47 6.25 -2.31
C VAL A 38 8.14 5.70 -1.81
N TRP A 39 7.59 4.74 -2.54
CA TRP A 39 6.34 4.05 -2.18
C TRP A 39 6.63 2.74 -1.47
N VAL A 40 5.96 2.55 -0.35
CA VAL A 40 6.07 1.34 0.47
C VAL A 40 4.69 0.85 0.83
N CYS A 41 4.37 -0.38 0.46
CA CYS A 41 3.09 -0.98 0.79
C CYS A 41 3.23 -2.50 0.80
N ASP A 42 2.54 -3.15 1.72
CA ASP A 42 2.45 -4.60 1.71
C ASP A 42 1.60 -5.07 0.54
N GLU A 43 1.87 -6.28 0.11
CA GLU A 43 1.05 -7.00 -0.86
C GLU A 43 0.34 -8.15 -0.16
N PHE A 44 -0.85 -8.50 -0.61
CA PHE A 44 -1.56 -9.67 -0.11
C PHE A 44 -2.26 -10.40 -1.24
N TYR A 45 -2.44 -11.71 -1.06
CA TYR A 45 -3.09 -12.56 -2.06
C TYR A 45 -3.74 -13.77 -1.40
N GLU A 46 -4.75 -14.32 -2.06
CA GLU A 46 -5.45 -15.49 -1.58
C GLU A 46 -4.60 -16.75 -1.76
N VAL A 47 -4.57 -17.60 -0.74
CA VAL A 47 -3.90 -18.90 -0.77
C VAL A 47 -4.87 -20.00 -0.37
N GLU A 48 -4.59 -21.24 -0.79
CA GLU A 48 -5.46 -22.38 -0.48
C GLU A 48 -5.35 -22.80 0.99
N SER A 49 -4.17 -22.66 1.57
CA SER A 49 -3.93 -23.02 2.97
C SER A 49 -2.81 -22.19 3.56
N GLY A 50 -2.79 -22.06 4.88
CA GLY A 50 -1.85 -21.21 5.57
C GLY A 50 -2.29 -19.75 5.56
N GLY A 51 -1.39 -18.84 5.94
CA GLY A 51 -1.69 -17.43 5.98
C GLY A 51 -2.64 -17.05 7.12
N VAL A 52 -3.32 -15.93 6.95
CA VAL A 52 -4.27 -15.38 7.92
C VAL A 52 -5.68 -15.52 7.37
N GLN A 53 -6.62 -15.91 8.20
CA GLN A 53 -8.03 -15.94 7.80
C GLN A 53 -8.61 -14.54 7.84
N GLU A 54 -9.20 -14.15 6.72
CA GLU A 54 -9.86 -12.86 6.55
C GLU A 54 -11.26 -13.07 5.99
N THR A 55 -12.21 -12.27 6.45
CA THR A 55 -13.54 -12.22 5.84
C THR A 55 -13.56 -11.08 4.84
N VAL A 56 -13.70 -11.41 3.57
CA VAL A 56 -13.67 -10.44 2.47
C VAL A 56 -14.95 -10.62 1.63
N ALA A 57 -15.73 -9.57 1.52
CA ALA A 57 -17.01 -9.57 0.78
C ALA A 57 -17.93 -10.73 1.19
N GLY A 58 -18.01 -11.03 2.49
CA GLY A 58 -18.84 -12.10 3.04
C GLY A 58 -18.26 -13.51 2.90
N ARG A 59 -17.05 -13.66 2.36
CA ARG A 59 -16.36 -14.95 2.24
C ARG A 59 -15.19 -15.02 3.19
N THR A 60 -14.97 -16.17 3.79
CA THR A 60 -13.76 -16.40 4.58
C THR A 60 -12.69 -17.01 3.69
N ILE A 61 -11.57 -16.34 3.57
CA ILE A 61 -10.44 -16.77 2.74
C ILE A 61 -9.16 -16.79 3.54
N ASN A 62 -8.15 -17.48 3.05
CA ASN A 62 -6.81 -17.43 3.61
C ASN A 62 -5.98 -16.46 2.80
N VAL A 63 -5.30 -15.54 3.47
CA VAL A 63 -4.53 -14.47 2.84
C VAL A 63 -3.08 -14.56 3.29
N ALA A 64 -2.17 -14.55 2.33
CA ALA A 64 -0.74 -14.41 2.58
C ALA A 64 -0.31 -12.97 2.34
N PHE A 65 0.65 -12.50 3.12
CA PHE A 65 1.21 -11.14 3.03
C PHE A 65 2.66 -11.20 2.59
N GLU A 66 3.06 -10.23 1.78
CA GLU A 66 4.45 -10.01 1.39
C GLU A 66 4.79 -8.53 1.57
N SER A 67 6.05 -8.26 1.86
CA SER A 67 6.57 -6.90 1.96
C SER A 67 7.54 -6.68 0.80
N PRO A 68 7.06 -6.20 -0.35
CA PRO A 68 7.92 -5.98 -1.51
C PRO A 68 8.90 -4.85 -1.25
N MET A 69 9.95 -4.80 -2.07
CA MET A 69 10.94 -3.73 -1.99
C MET A 69 10.29 -2.37 -2.28
N PRO A 70 10.73 -1.31 -1.60
CA PRO A 70 10.28 0.03 -1.90
C PRO A 70 10.52 0.40 -3.36
N ARG A 71 9.61 1.20 -3.93
CA ARG A 71 9.69 1.66 -5.31
C ARG A 71 9.90 3.16 -5.34
N GLY A 72 10.88 3.60 -6.14
CA GLY A 72 11.22 5.00 -6.31
C GLY A 72 10.52 5.63 -7.51
N PHE A 73 10.20 6.92 -7.38
CA PHE A 73 9.56 7.71 -8.44
C PHE A 73 10.15 9.11 -8.45
N ASP A 74 10.17 9.74 -9.63
CA ASP A 74 10.73 11.07 -9.81
C ASP A 74 9.73 12.20 -9.51
N THR A 75 8.44 11.95 -9.71
CA THR A 75 7.40 12.96 -9.53
C THR A 75 6.31 12.45 -8.60
N ARG A 76 5.66 13.40 -7.92
CA ARG A 76 4.54 13.09 -7.03
C ARG A 76 3.37 12.45 -7.80
N GLU A 77 3.08 12.96 -8.99
CA GLU A 77 1.98 12.45 -9.81
C GLU A 77 2.18 10.99 -10.19
N THR A 78 3.35 10.64 -10.72
CA THR A 78 3.65 9.25 -11.08
C THR A 78 3.66 8.35 -9.86
N ALA A 79 4.17 8.83 -8.74
CA ALA A 79 4.18 8.08 -7.48
C ALA A 79 2.76 7.80 -6.98
N LEU A 80 1.89 8.80 -6.97
CA LEU A 80 0.51 8.64 -6.53
C LEU A 80 -0.30 7.73 -7.45
N ASP A 81 -0.14 7.86 -8.77
CA ASP A 81 -0.83 7.00 -9.72
C ASP A 81 -0.41 5.53 -9.53
N ALA A 82 0.88 5.28 -9.37
CA ALA A 82 1.39 3.94 -9.12
C ALA A 82 0.92 3.39 -7.78
N ALA A 83 0.87 4.22 -6.74
CA ALA A 83 0.40 3.82 -5.42
C ALA A 83 -1.08 3.42 -5.44
N LYS A 84 -1.92 4.21 -6.08
CA LYS A 84 -3.36 3.91 -6.21
C LYS A 84 -3.59 2.63 -7.00
N GLU A 85 -2.87 2.45 -8.09
CA GLU A 85 -2.96 1.24 -8.90
C GLU A 85 -2.48 0.01 -8.12
N HIS A 86 -1.38 0.14 -7.40
CA HIS A 86 -0.86 -0.92 -6.54
C HIS A 86 -1.92 -1.39 -5.54
N VAL A 87 -2.54 -0.46 -4.83
CA VAL A 87 -3.58 -0.76 -3.84
C VAL A 87 -4.76 -1.49 -4.49
N ARG A 88 -5.28 -0.97 -5.60
CA ARG A 88 -6.39 -1.60 -6.33
C ARG A 88 -6.05 -3.01 -6.81
N THR A 89 -4.83 -3.21 -7.29
CA THR A 89 -4.36 -4.51 -7.76
C THR A 89 -4.36 -5.53 -6.63
N GLN A 90 -3.98 -5.14 -5.41
CA GLN A 90 -3.99 -6.05 -4.27
C GLN A 90 -5.41 -6.53 -3.97
N PHE A 91 -6.40 -5.65 -4.00
CA PHE A 91 -7.80 -6.05 -3.79
C PHE A 91 -8.29 -7.01 -4.88
N ALA A 92 -7.89 -6.81 -6.13
CA ALA A 92 -8.23 -7.73 -7.20
C ALA A 92 -7.69 -9.15 -6.94
N ARG A 93 -6.54 -9.26 -6.30
CA ARG A 93 -5.93 -10.56 -5.96
C ARG A 93 -6.68 -11.34 -4.88
N ILE A 94 -7.56 -10.69 -4.15
CA ILE A 94 -8.42 -11.33 -3.14
C ILE A 94 -9.89 -11.34 -3.56
N GLY A 95 -10.17 -11.14 -4.85
CA GLY A 95 -11.50 -11.29 -5.42
C GLY A 95 -12.40 -10.08 -5.31
N ILE A 96 -11.87 -8.90 -5.04
CA ILE A 96 -12.62 -7.65 -5.00
C ILE A 96 -12.38 -6.89 -6.30
N ASP A 97 -13.48 -6.46 -6.96
CA ASP A 97 -13.38 -5.65 -8.17
C ASP A 97 -12.63 -4.35 -7.87
N PRO A 98 -11.58 -4.03 -8.63
CA PRO A 98 -10.84 -2.77 -8.43
C PRO A 98 -11.71 -1.52 -8.49
N ASP A 99 -12.81 -1.54 -9.26
CA ASP A 99 -13.74 -0.42 -9.35
C ASP A 99 -14.58 -0.23 -8.09
N GLU A 100 -14.66 -1.24 -7.23
CA GLU A 100 -15.36 -1.18 -5.95
C GLU A 100 -14.45 -0.73 -4.80
N VAL A 101 -13.17 -0.56 -5.06
CA VAL A 101 -12.20 -0.13 -4.05
C VAL A 101 -12.19 1.39 -3.97
N GLU A 102 -12.48 1.91 -2.79
CA GLU A 102 -12.32 3.33 -2.49
C GLU A 102 -10.87 3.60 -2.12
N VAL A 103 -10.25 4.53 -2.84
CA VAL A 103 -8.85 4.90 -2.59
C VAL A 103 -8.78 6.36 -2.13
N GLU A 104 -8.19 6.57 -0.96
CA GLU A 104 -8.00 7.89 -0.37
C GLU A 104 -6.53 8.20 -0.23
N VAL A 105 -6.17 9.46 -0.45
CA VAL A 105 -4.84 9.97 -0.17
C VAL A 105 -4.93 10.84 1.09
N LEU A 106 -4.19 10.45 2.13
CA LEU A 106 -4.22 11.12 3.42
C LEU A 106 -2.86 11.75 3.67
N LYS A 107 -2.86 13.01 4.06
CA LYS A 107 -1.63 13.68 4.46
C LYS A 107 -1.37 13.38 5.94
N ALA A 108 -0.13 12.97 6.23
CA ALA A 108 0.29 12.83 7.62
C ALA A 108 0.34 14.21 8.27
N GLU A 109 -0.44 14.40 9.32
CA GLU A 109 -0.35 15.62 10.11
C GLU A 109 0.79 15.50 11.11
N PRO A 110 1.60 16.56 11.26
CA PRO A 110 2.59 16.55 12.32
C PRO A 110 1.86 16.45 13.66
N GLN A 111 2.28 15.51 14.48
CA GLN A 111 1.71 15.39 15.81
C GLN A 111 2.07 16.64 16.61
N PRO A 112 1.10 17.24 17.32
CA PRO A 112 1.44 18.35 18.18
C PRO A 112 2.43 17.88 19.26
N ASP A 113 3.49 18.62 19.45
CA ASP A 113 4.40 18.38 20.54
C ASP A 113 3.68 18.60 21.86
N LEU A 114 3.55 17.54 22.58
CA LEU A 114 3.01 17.62 23.92
C LEU A 114 4.10 17.91 24.92
#